data_5376ceeff9bf04ad5a4b6c71ffbd3793
#
_entry.id   5376ceeff9bf04ad5a4b6c71ffbd3793
#
_cell.length_a   1.000
_cell.length_b   1.000
_cell.length_c   1.000
_cell.angle_alpha   90.00
_cell.angle_beta   90.00
_cell.angle_gamma   90.00
#
_symmetry.space_group_name_H-M   'P 1'
#
loop_
_entity.id
_entity.type
_entity.pdbx_description
1 polymer ?
#
loop_
_entity_poly.entity_id
_entity_poly.type
_entity_poly.pdbx_seq_one_letter_code
_entity_poly.pdbx_strand_id
1 'polypeptide(L)'
;MNRILSVTLLVGALTSLGCESKPAPPATLTVPPVVPIAETSPAKAATETNSAVRAVSLDIKNWDETLELVAQHKGKIVVLDVWSTSCDPCMVEFPHLVELHKQHSEKLVCMSASCDYAGIKSKPPESYRERVLAFLTKQNATFTNVLLNVESDALFEKIELASIPAVYVFGTDGKVAKRFDNDHAKPGEDFTYTKDIVPFVEKLLSE
;
A
#
# COMPACT_ATOMS: atom_id res chain seq x y z
N MET A 1 35.12 -11.79 -51.12
CA MET A 1 36.30 -12.55 -50.66
C MET A 1 35.97 -13.21 -49.34
N ASN A 2 35.85 -14.53 -49.41
CA ASN A 2 35.44 -15.41 -48.30
C ASN A 2 36.51 -15.50 -47.22
N ARG A 3 36.12 -15.54 -45.98
CA ARG A 3 36.81 -16.27 -44.94
C ARG A 3 35.87 -16.94 -43.98
N ILE A 4 35.66 -18.22 -44.17
CA ILE A 4 35.04 -19.19 -43.29
C ILE A 4 36.10 -19.53 -42.23
N LEU A 5 35.78 -19.39 -40.94
CA LEU A 5 36.53 -19.99 -39.85
C LEU A 5 35.65 -21.01 -39.15
N SER A 6 36.01 -22.27 -39.38
CA SER A 6 35.55 -23.45 -38.62
C SER A 6 36.15 -23.41 -37.22
N VAL A 7 35.34 -23.63 -36.18
CA VAL A 7 35.80 -23.96 -34.82
C VAL A 7 35.25 -25.32 -34.41
N THR A 8 36.14 -26.16 -34.06
CA THR A 8 36.06 -27.57 -33.78
C THR A 8 35.34 -27.85 -32.45
N LEU A 9 34.43 -28.85 -32.48
CA LEU A 9 33.78 -29.42 -31.29
C LEU A 9 34.79 -30.23 -30.47
N LEU A 10 34.91 -29.96 -29.19
CA LEU A 10 35.59 -30.85 -28.21
C LEU A 10 34.52 -31.43 -27.27
N VAL A 11 34.28 -32.72 -27.42
CA VAL A 11 33.42 -33.53 -26.55
C VAL A 11 34.29 -34.00 -25.37
N GLY A 12 33.98 -33.54 -24.17
CA GLY A 12 34.58 -34.00 -22.92
C GLY A 12 33.56 -34.83 -22.12
N ALA A 13 33.75 -36.12 -22.06
CA ALA A 13 32.99 -37.02 -21.20
C ALA A 13 33.51 -36.90 -19.75
N LEU A 14 32.64 -36.56 -18.80
CA LEU A 14 32.90 -36.73 -17.38
C LEU A 14 31.95 -37.78 -16.80
N THR A 15 32.59 -38.83 -16.26
CA THR A 15 32.00 -39.97 -15.57
C THR A 15 31.45 -39.55 -14.21
N SER A 16 30.17 -39.91 -13.97
CA SER A 16 29.48 -39.72 -12.67
C SER A 16 29.91 -40.83 -11.68
N LEU A 17 30.48 -40.43 -10.54
CA LEU A 17 30.56 -41.30 -9.35
C LEU A 17 29.24 -41.13 -8.56
N GLY A 18 28.46 -42.22 -8.45
CA GLY A 18 27.28 -42.30 -7.61
C GLY A 18 27.68 -42.40 -6.13
N CYS A 19 27.05 -41.58 -5.30
CA CYS A 19 26.96 -41.78 -3.86
C CYS A 19 25.57 -42.23 -3.50
N GLU A 20 25.44 -43.49 -3.18
CA GLU A 20 24.23 -44.18 -2.73
C GLU A 20 24.07 -43.92 -1.23
N SER A 21 23.08 -43.10 -0.82
CA SER A 21 22.75 -42.88 0.58
C SER A 21 21.56 -43.77 0.98
N LYS A 22 21.81 -44.64 1.94
CA LYS A 22 20.94 -45.58 2.58
C LYS A 22 19.79 -44.88 3.33
N PRO A 23 18.54 -45.30 3.20
CA PRO A 23 17.41 -44.70 3.96
C PRO A 23 17.44 -45.12 5.44
N ALA A 24 17.17 -44.14 6.32
CA ALA A 24 17.02 -44.34 7.75
C ALA A 24 15.60 -44.88 8.09
N PRO A 25 15.43 -45.68 9.17
CA PRO A 25 14.15 -46.25 9.55
C PRO A 25 13.21 -45.18 10.17
N PRO A 26 11.88 -45.38 10.10
CA PRO A 26 10.88 -44.42 10.58
C PRO A 26 10.88 -44.38 12.13
N ALA A 27 10.85 -43.14 12.67
CA ALA A 27 10.72 -42.92 14.09
C ALA A 27 9.25 -43.14 14.53
N THR A 28 9.06 -44.00 15.50
CA THR A 28 7.78 -44.28 16.14
C THR A 28 7.38 -43.11 17.05
N LEU A 29 6.31 -42.38 16.69
CA LEU A 29 5.73 -41.33 17.51
C LEU A 29 4.91 -41.95 18.64
N THR A 30 5.39 -41.85 19.87
CA THR A 30 4.66 -42.19 21.09
C THR A 30 3.72 -41.03 21.45
N VAL A 31 2.39 -41.30 21.45
CA VAL A 31 1.36 -40.34 21.86
C VAL A 31 1.29 -40.32 23.38
N PRO A 32 1.39 -39.16 24.07
CA PRO A 32 1.14 -39.09 25.50
C PRO A 32 -0.36 -39.18 25.82
N PRO A 33 -0.73 -39.64 27.02
CA PRO A 33 -2.14 -39.88 27.40
C PRO A 33 -2.92 -38.56 27.57
N VAL A 34 -4.16 -38.59 27.07
CA VAL A 34 -5.14 -37.50 27.18
C VAL A 34 -5.64 -37.44 28.64
N VAL A 35 -5.46 -36.30 29.30
CA VAL A 35 -6.05 -35.99 30.61
C VAL A 35 -7.40 -35.29 30.35
N PRO A 36 -8.52 -35.73 31.01
CA PRO A 36 -9.82 -35.06 30.84
C PRO A 36 -9.82 -33.70 31.56
N ILE A 37 -10.12 -32.63 30.80
CA ILE A 37 -10.29 -31.28 31.35
C ILE A 37 -11.74 -31.14 31.80
N ALA A 38 -11.94 -30.83 33.07
CA ALA A 38 -13.23 -30.56 33.71
C ALA A 38 -13.85 -29.26 33.12
N GLU A 39 -15.16 -29.36 32.84
CA GLU A 39 -16.01 -28.21 32.49
C GLU A 39 -16.06 -27.22 33.66
N THR A 40 -15.71 -25.96 33.39
CA THR A 40 -16.05 -24.85 34.26
C THR A 40 -16.81 -23.78 33.47
N SER A 41 -17.96 -23.47 34.03
CA SER A 41 -19.03 -22.52 33.77
C SER A 41 -18.63 -21.14 33.28
N PRO A 42 -19.55 -20.40 32.62
CA PRO A 42 -19.25 -19.20 31.86
C PRO A 42 -19.00 -17.97 32.74
N ALA A 43 -17.83 -17.38 32.64
CA ALA A 43 -17.54 -16.06 33.20
C ALA A 43 -17.69 -14.98 32.14
N LYS A 44 -18.75 -14.19 32.31
CA LYS A 44 -18.91 -12.76 32.08
C LYS A 44 -17.97 -12.13 31.05
N ALA A 45 -18.55 -11.75 29.90
CA ALA A 45 -17.94 -10.93 28.89
C ALA A 45 -17.31 -9.65 29.48
N ALA A 46 -16.00 -9.65 29.59
CA ALA A 46 -15.24 -8.41 29.72
C ALA A 46 -15.07 -7.85 28.31
N THR A 47 -15.61 -6.67 28.08
CA THR A 47 -15.36 -5.85 26.89
C THR A 47 -13.87 -5.47 26.92
N GLU A 48 -13.05 -6.31 26.34
CA GLU A 48 -11.67 -5.93 26.04
C GLU A 48 -11.72 -4.93 24.89
N THR A 49 -11.50 -3.67 25.22
CA THR A 49 -11.12 -2.62 24.25
C THR A 49 -9.78 -3.04 23.70
N ASN A 50 -9.81 -3.91 22.68
CA ASN A 50 -8.63 -4.31 21.93
C ASN A 50 -8.19 -3.14 21.03
N SER A 51 -7.45 -2.20 21.60
CA SER A 51 -6.63 -1.26 20.85
C SER A 51 -5.46 -2.03 20.23
N ALA A 52 -5.76 -2.95 19.33
CA ALA A 52 -4.75 -3.58 18.50
C ALA A 52 -4.08 -2.47 17.70
N VAL A 53 -2.81 -2.20 17.99
CA VAL A 53 -1.96 -1.35 17.15
C VAL A 53 -2.08 -1.90 15.72
N ARG A 54 -2.83 -1.20 14.87
CA ARG A 54 -2.99 -1.61 13.47
C ARG A 54 -1.61 -1.56 12.82
N ALA A 55 -1.16 -2.70 12.34
CA ALA A 55 0.06 -2.77 11.54
C ALA A 55 -0.15 -1.99 10.23
N VAL A 56 0.90 -1.31 9.78
CA VAL A 56 0.90 -0.65 8.47
C VAL A 56 0.81 -1.73 7.38
N SER A 57 -0.15 -1.60 6.49
CA SER A 57 -0.35 -2.51 5.35
C SER A 57 -0.28 -1.74 4.03
N LEU A 58 -0.04 -2.47 2.94
CA LEU A 58 0.02 -1.94 1.60
C LEU A 58 -0.55 -2.98 0.63
N ASP A 59 -1.64 -2.63 -0.05
CA ASP A 59 -2.26 -3.46 -1.06
C ASP A 59 -1.85 -2.98 -2.47
N ILE A 60 -1.80 -3.91 -3.44
CA ILE A 60 -1.58 -3.56 -4.84
C ILE A 60 -2.94 -3.59 -5.55
N LYS A 61 -3.34 -2.46 -6.15
CA LYS A 61 -4.64 -2.28 -6.79
C LYS A 61 -4.53 -1.32 -7.98
N ASN A 62 -5.51 -1.35 -8.88
CA ASN A 62 -5.65 -0.29 -9.87
C ASN A 62 -6.45 0.90 -9.31
N TRP A 63 -6.61 1.95 -10.13
CA TRP A 63 -7.33 3.15 -9.70
C TRP A 63 -8.80 2.90 -9.43
N ASP A 64 -9.48 2.12 -10.27
CA ASP A 64 -10.91 1.84 -10.12
C ASP A 64 -11.19 1.02 -8.85
N GLU A 65 -10.36 0.00 -8.56
CA GLU A 65 -10.42 -0.75 -7.31
C GLU A 65 -10.14 0.15 -6.08
N THR A 66 -9.29 1.16 -6.23
CA THR A 66 -9.05 2.16 -5.17
C THR A 66 -10.29 3.00 -4.91
N LEU A 67 -11.00 3.42 -5.96
CA LEU A 67 -12.27 4.14 -5.83
C LEU A 67 -13.38 3.23 -5.25
N GLU A 68 -13.37 1.93 -5.52
CA GLU A 68 -14.28 0.99 -4.86
C GLU A 68 -14.03 0.92 -3.35
N LEU A 69 -12.78 0.99 -2.89
CA LEU A 69 -12.47 1.10 -1.45
C LEU A 69 -13.01 2.41 -0.87
N VAL A 70 -12.86 3.54 -1.58
CA VAL A 70 -13.47 4.81 -1.16
C VAL A 70 -14.99 4.66 -1.01
N ALA A 71 -15.64 4.01 -1.98
CA ALA A 71 -17.09 3.83 -1.99
C ALA A 71 -17.63 2.98 -0.82
N GLN A 72 -16.79 2.12 -0.22
CA GLN A 72 -17.14 1.34 0.98
C GLN A 72 -17.32 2.23 2.22
N HIS A 73 -16.83 3.47 2.18
CA HIS A 73 -16.89 4.42 3.29
C HIS A 73 -18.00 5.48 3.17
N LYS A 74 -19.05 5.21 2.36
CA LYS A 74 -20.21 6.10 2.30
C LYS A 74 -20.76 6.41 3.69
N GLY A 75 -21.13 7.66 3.91
CA GLY A 75 -21.52 8.18 5.23
C GLY A 75 -20.37 8.80 6.02
N LYS A 76 -19.13 8.64 5.55
CA LYS A 76 -17.93 9.32 6.09
C LYS A 76 -17.29 10.20 5.04
N ILE A 77 -16.56 11.20 5.48
CA ILE A 77 -15.64 11.93 4.62
C ILE A 77 -14.43 11.05 4.35
N VAL A 78 -13.95 10.99 3.10
CA VAL A 78 -12.73 10.27 2.75
C VAL A 78 -11.70 11.23 2.19
N VAL A 79 -10.47 11.17 2.67
CA VAL A 79 -9.31 11.90 2.12
C VAL A 79 -8.37 10.88 1.50
N LEU A 80 -8.20 10.95 0.19
CA LEU A 80 -7.31 10.09 -0.60
C LEU A 80 -6.15 10.91 -1.13
N ASP A 81 -4.94 10.63 -0.67
CA ASP A 81 -3.69 11.25 -1.10
C ASP A 81 -3.05 10.43 -2.23
N VAL A 82 -2.76 11.06 -3.36
CA VAL A 82 -2.04 10.48 -4.50
C VAL A 82 -0.61 11.00 -4.48
N TRP A 83 0.34 10.11 -4.27
CA TRP A 83 1.71 10.44 -3.95
C TRP A 83 2.73 9.43 -4.52
N SER A 84 4.03 9.71 -4.39
CA SER A 84 5.11 8.77 -4.72
C SER A 84 6.31 8.98 -3.80
N THR A 85 7.10 7.93 -3.59
CA THR A 85 8.38 8.02 -2.87
C THR A 85 9.45 8.82 -3.63
N SER A 86 9.22 9.16 -4.89
CA SER A 86 10.07 10.04 -5.71
C SER A 86 9.59 11.50 -5.76
N CYS A 87 8.51 11.82 -5.05
CA CYS A 87 7.92 13.15 -4.99
C CYS A 87 8.27 13.80 -3.65
N ASP A 88 9.29 14.65 -3.62
CA ASP A 88 9.74 15.32 -2.40
C ASP A 88 8.63 16.13 -1.71
N PRO A 89 7.83 16.98 -2.39
CA PRO A 89 6.75 17.71 -1.76
C PRO A 89 5.67 16.76 -1.18
N CYS A 90 5.37 15.64 -1.85
CA CYS A 90 4.45 14.65 -1.32
C CYS A 90 4.95 14.10 0.02
N MET A 91 6.23 13.73 0.10
CA MET A 91 6.80 13.15 1.33
C MET A 91 6.87 14.17 2.48
N VAL A 92 7.00 15.47 2.18
CA VAL A 92 6.98 16.54 3.19
C VAL A 92 5.57 16.72 3.76
N GLU A 93 4.53 16.66 2.92
CA GLU A 93 3.14 16.88 3.33
C GLU A 93 2.48 15.63 3.92
N PHE A 94 2.94 14.41 3.61
CA PHE A 94 2.33 13.14 4.05
C PHE A 94 2.13 13.00 5.57
N PRO A 95 3.03 13.48 6.46
CA PRO A 95 2.80 13.46 7.90
C PRO A 95 1.50 14.13 8.33
N HIS A 96 1.04 15.15 7.61
CA HIS A 96 -0.22 15.85 7.91
C HIS A 96 -1.46 14.98 7.63
N LEU A 97 -1.41 14.09 6.62
CA LEU A 97 -2.45 13.08 6.41
C LEU A 97 -2.53 12.10 7.60
N VAL A 98 -1.36 11.68 8.11
CA VAL A 98 -1.29 10.80 9.29
C VAL A 98 -1.87 11.49 10.53
N GLU A 99 -1.56 12.76 10.71
CA GLU A 99 -2.08 13.54 11.83
C GLU A 99 -3.60 13.74 11.72
N LEU A 100 -4.10 14.08 10.54
CA LEU A 100 -5.51 14.21 10.24
C LEU A 100 -6.27 12.90 10.54
N HIS A 101 -5.69 11.75 10.18
CA HIS A 101 -6.26 10.43 10.51
C HIS A 101 -6.36 10.22 12.04
N LYS A 102 -5.33 10.57 12.80
CA LYS A 102 -5.32 10.41 14.26
C LYS A 102 -6.38 11.27 14.94
N GLN A 103 -6.57 12.50 14.44
CA GLN A 103 -7.48 13.46 15.04
C GLN A 103 -8.95 13.15 14.79
N HIS A 104 -9.30 12.56 13.64
CA HIS A 104 -10.69 12.46 13.17
C HIS A 104 -11.12 11.04 12.74
N SER A 105 -10.43 9.98 13.17
CA SER A 105 -10.66 8.60 12.72
C SER A 105 -12.08 8.06 12.88
N GLU A 106 -12.91 8.67 13.71
CA GLU A 106 -14.30 8.26 13.89
C GLU A 106 -15.23 8.75 12.74
N LYS A 107 -15.00 9.96 12.23
CA LYS A 107 -15.82 10.63 11.21
C LYS A 107 -15.15 10.69 9.84
N LEU A 108 -13.85 10.52 9.80
CA LEU A 108 -13.00 10.67 8.62
C LEU A 108 -12.26 9.36 8.34
N VAL A 109 -12.12 9.02 7.08
CA VAL A 109 -11.25 7.95 6.60
C VAL A 109 -10.13 8.56 5.78
N CYS A 110 -8.88 8.31 6.17
CA CYS A 110 -7.72 8.64 5.34
C CYS A 110 -7.29 7.41 4.55
N MET A 111 -6.86 7.64 3.33
CA MET A 111 -6.32 6.64 2.41
C MET A 111 -5.14 7.24 1.66
N SER A 112 -4.20 6.40 1.21
CA SER A 112 -3.15 6.83 0.31
C SER A 112 -3.01 5.91 -0.89
N ALA A 113 -2.69 6.48 -2.06
CA ALA A 113 -2.45 5.78 -3.30
C ALA A 113 -1.09 6.18 -3.86
N SER A 114 -0.10 5.29 -3.73
CA SER A 114 1.24 5.49 -4.29
C SER A 114 1.23 5.19 -5.79
N CYS A 115 1.70 6.13 -6.61
CA CYS A 115 1.92 5.98 -8.04
C CYS A 115 3.40 5.75 -8.38
N ASP A 116 4.10 4.96 -7.56
CA ASP A 116 5.52 4.65 -7.74
C ASP A 116 5.82 3.76 -8.96
N TYR A 117 4.81 3.05 -9.50
CA TYR A 117 5.00 2.17 -10.64
C TYR A 117 5.20 2.96 -11.94
N ALA A 118 6.39 2.86 -12.51
CA ALA A 118 6.82 3.62 -13.70
C ALA A 118 6.69 2.83 -15.02
N GLY A 119 5.89 1.75 -15.09
CA GLY A 119 5.66 0.99 -16.33
C GLY A 119 6.86 0.21 -16.86
N ILE A 120 7.96 0.09 -16.11
CA ILE A 120 9.16 -0.61 -16.56
C ILE A 120 8.91 -2.11 -16.58
N LYS A 121 8.94 -2.76 -17.76
CA LYS A 121 8.63 -4.19 -17.95
C LYS A 121 9.40 -5.15 -17.03
N SER A 122 10.65 -4.83 -16.69
CA SER A 122 11.49 -5.63 -15.80
C SER A 122 11.28 -5.34 -14.31
N LYS A 123 10.44 -4.36 -13.98
CA LYS A 123 10.14 -3.93 -12.61
C LYS A 123 8.63 -3.84 -12.42
N PRO A 124 7.96 -4.99 -12.17
CA PRO A 124 6.52 -5.00 -11.93
C PRO A 124 6.16 -4.24 -10.64
N PRO A 125 4.88 -3.91 -10.40
CA PRO A 125 4.45 -3.13 -9.23
C PRO A 125 4.99 -3.67 -7.91
N GLU A 126 5.07 -4.97 -7.74
CA GLU A 126 5.60 -5.65 -6.54
C GLU A 126 7.03 -5.23 -6.20
N SER A 127 7.84 -4.88 -7.21
CA SER A 127 9.23 -4.44 -7.00
C SER A 127 9.36 -3.07 -6.32
N TYR A 128 8.27 -2.31 -6.28
CA TYR A 128 8.20 -1.01 -5.59
C TYR A 128 7.68 -1.14 -4.15
N ARG A 129 7.08 -2.30 -3.79
CA ARG A 129 6.42 -2.53 -2.52
C ARG A 129 7.30 -2.26 -1.31
N GLU A 130 8.52 -2.78 -1.29
CA GLU A 130 9.44 -2.64 -0.15
C GLU A 130 9.72 -1.17 0.16
N ARG A 131 10.04 -0.37 -0.85
CA ARG A 131 10.33 1.05 -0.74
C ARG A 131 9.14 1.84 -0.21
N VAL A 132 7.95 1.62 -0.80
CA VAL A 132 6.72 2.29 -0.41
C VAL A 132 6.33 1.90 1.02
N LEU A 133 6.35 0.61 1.36
CA LEU A 133 6.02 0.11 2.69
C LEU A 133 6.99 0.63 3.76
N ALA A 134 8.28 0.74 3.44
CA ALA A 134 9.29 1.31 4.35
C ALA A 134 8.97 2.77 4.71
N PHE A 135 8.58 3.60 3.72
CA PHE A 135 8.14 4.97 3.97
C PHE A 135 6.87 5.01 4.82
N LEU A 136 5.83 4.27 4.45
CA LEU A 136 4.56 4.22 5.20
C LEU A 136 4.76 3.77 6.65
N THR A 137 5.64 2.79 6.87
CA THR A 137 5.99 2.30 8.21
C THR A 137 6.69 3.39 9.02
N LYS A 138 7.64 4.10 8.43
CA LYS A 138 8.33 5.24 9.07
C LYS A 138 7.33 6.35 9.47
N GLN A 139 6.29 6.57 8.66
CA GLN A 139 5.24 7.55 8.94
C GLN A 139 4.17 7.03 9.91
N ASN A 140 4.17 5.73 10.22
CA ASN A 140 3.10 5.09 11.00
C ASN A 140 1.71 5.27 10.36
N ALA A 141 1.63 5.09 9.03
CA ALA A 141 0.43 5.23 8.23
C ALA A 141 -0.47 3.99 8.37
N THR A 142 -1.23 3.90 9.45
CA THR A 142 -2.05 2.71 9.82
C THR A 142 -3.42 2.66 9.16
N PHE A 143 -3.74 3.61 8.30
CA PHE A 143 -4.93 3.63 7.44
C PHE A 143 -4.71 2.79 6.16
N THR A 144 -5.70 2.76 5.26
CA THR A 144 -5.62 2.04 3.99
C THR A 144 -4.59 2.67 3.06
N ASN A 145 -3.59 1.87 2.65
CA ASN A 145 -2.57 2.31 1.69
C ASN A 145 -2.57 1.38 0.48
N VAL A 146 -2.49 1.98 -0.70
CA VAL A 146 -2.49 1.29 -1.99
C VAL A 146 -1.22 1.65 -2.76
N LEU A 147 -0.58 0.66 -3.35
CA LEU A 147 0.39 0.83 -4.44
C LEU A 147 -0.34 0.59 -5.75
N LEU A 148 -0.41 1.60 -6.59
CA LEU A 148 -1.11 1.48 -7.87
C LEU A 148 -0.32 0.60 -8.85
N ASN A 149 -1.02 -0.34 -9.48
CA ASN A 149 -0.47 -1.23 -10.51
C ASN A 149 -0.68 -0.69 -11.94
N VAL A 150 -1.10 0.57 -12.04
CA VAL A 150 -1.17 1.34 -13.28
C VAL A 150 0.08 2.20 -13.37
N GLU A 151 0.69 2.25 -14.54
CA GLU A 151 1.82 3.14 -14.83
C GLU A 151 1.46 4.59 -14.51
N SER A 152 2.37 5.35 -13.91
CA SER A 152 2.12 6.71 -13.42
C SER A 152 1.61 7.66 -14.52
N ASP A 153 2.20 7.62 -15.71
CA ASP A 153 1.80 8.51 -16.82
C ASP A 153 0.38 8.14 -17.31
N ALA A 154 0.09 6.84 -17.46
CA ALA A 154 -1.26 6.37 -17.81
C ALA A 154 -2.30 6.68 -16.73
N LEU A 155 -1.91 6.65 -15.44
CA LEU A 155 -2.76 7.10 -14.36
C LEU A 155 -3.06 8.60 -14.49
N PHE A 156 -2.04 9.42 -14.67
CA PHE A 156 -2.19 10.88 -14.74
C PHE A 156 -3.08 11.28 -15.92
N GLU A 157 -2.92 10.65 -17.08
CA GLU A 157 -3.83 10.83 -18.20
C GLU A 157 -5.27 10.45 -17.84
N LYS A 158 -5.48 9.27 -17.21
CA LYS A 158 -6.81 8.77 -16.83
C LYS A 158 -7.55 9.70 -15.87
N ILE A 159 -6.85 10.29 -14.92
CA ILE A 159 -7.45 11.14 -13.87
C ILE A 159 -7.32 12.64 -14.15
N GLU A 160 -6.84 13.01 -15.34
CA GLU A 160 -6.64 14.40 -15.76
C GLU A 160 -5.81 15.19 -14.73
N LEU A 161 -4.62 14.67 -14.39
CA LEU A 161 -3.70 15.23 -13.41
C LEU A 161 -2.36 15.51 -14.10
N ALA A 162 -1.85 16.73 -14.00
CA ALA A 162 -0.56 17.07 -14.59
C ALA A 162 0.62 16.62 -13.72
N SER A 163 0.45 16.64 -12.39
CA SER A 163 1.51 16.29 -11.45
C SER A 163 0.98 15.91 -10.07
N ILE A 164 1.83 15.29 -9.26
CA ILE A 164 1.59 15.05 -7.83
C ILE A 164 2.40 16.05 -6.98
N PRO A 165 1.96 16.34 -5.75
CA PRO A 165 0.86 15.71 -4.99
C PRO A 165 -0.52 16.09 -5.52
N ALA A 166 -1.48 15.19 -5.31
CA ALA A 166 -2.89 15.49 -5.48
C ALA A 166 -3.71 14.83 -4.36
N VAL A 167 -4.68 15.57 -3.80
CA VAL A 167 -5.52 15.06 -2.71
C VAL A 167 -6.99 15.19 -3.10
N TYR A 168 -7.69 14.07 -3.05
CA TYR A 168 -9.14 14.01 -3.27
C TYR A 168 -9.85 13.96 -1.94
N VAL A 169 -10.79 14.86 -1.73
CA VAL A 169 -11.71 14.84 -0.59
C VAL A 169 -13.07 14.43 -1.10
N PHE A 170 -13.60 13.32 -0.59
CA PHE A 170 -14.93 12.82 -0.91
C PHE A 170 -15.89 13.17 0.23
N GLY A 171 -17.08 13.62 -0.12
CA GLY A 171 -18.16 13.87 0.83
C GLY A 171 -18.81 12.57 1.33
N THR A 172 -19.74 12.71 2.26
CA THR A 172 -20.51 11.59 2.84
C THR A 172 -21.36 10.85 1.81
N ASP A 173 -21.69 11.50 0.68
CA ASP A 173 -22.38 10.89 -0.46
C ASP A 173 -21.44 10.00 -1.34
N GLY A 174 -20.14 10.00 -1.06
CA GLY A 174 -19.11 9.27 -1.79
C GLY A 174 -18.68 9.94 -3.10
N LYS A 175 -19.10 11.20 -3.35
CA LYS A 175 -18.64 11.98 -4.51
C LYS A 175 -17.47 12.87 -4.13
N VAL A 176 -16.65 13.22 -5.13
CA VAL A 176 -15.55 14.18 -4.94
C VAL A 176 -16.16 15.54 -4.58
N ALA A 177 -15.92 15.97 -3.35
CA ALA A 177 -16.28 17.31 -2.89
C ALA A 177 -15.25 18.35 -3.36
N LYS A 178 -13.96 17.97 -3.35
CA LYS A 178 -12.88 18.80 -3.87
C LYS A 178 -11.65 17.96 -4.21
N ARG A 179 -10.93 18.33 -5.29
CA ARG A 179 -9.57 17.91 -5.59
C ARG A 179 -8.63 19.08 -5.33
N PHE A 180 -7.55 18.81 -4.63
CA PHE A 180 -6.43 19.72 -4.46
C PHE A 180 -5.28 19.20 -5.30
N ASP A 181 -4.79 20.02 -6.20
CA ASP A 181 -3.62 19.77 -7.05
C ASP A 181 -2.95 21.10 -7.39
N ASN A 182 -1.77 21.04 -7.98
CA ASN A 182 -0.99 22.20 -8.37
C ASN A 182 -1.02 22.45 -9.88
N ASP A 183 -1.94 21.84 -10.64
CA ASP A 183 -1.98 21.90 -12.10
C ASP A 183 -2.12 23.33 -12.66
N HIS A 184 -2.71 24.22 -11.88
CA HIS A 184 -2.88 25.63 -12.22
C HIS A 184 -2.29 26.60 -11.20
N ALA A 185 -1.52 26.09 -10.22
CA ALA A 185 -0.90 26.93 -9.21
C ALA A 185 0.20 27.80 -9.81
N LYS A 186 0.30 29.03 -9.34
CA LYS A 186 1.46 29.86 -9.65
C LYS A 186 2.65 29.46 -8.77
N PRO A 187 3.88 29.76 -9.16
CA PRO A 187 5.04 29.50 -8.33
C PRO A 187 4.87 30.06 -6.91
N GLY A 188 4.97 29.19 -5.89
CA GLY A 188 4.78 29.53 -4.48
C GLY A 188 3.33 29.57 -3.99
N GLU A 189 2.36 29.21 -4.83
CA GLU A 189 0.94 29.09 -4.46
C GLU A 189 0.50 27.62 -4.33
N ASP A 190 1.45 26.69 -4.16
CA ASP A 190 1.15 25.29 -3.96
C ASP A 190 0.23 25.09 -2.76
N PHE A 191 -0.72 24.16 -2.90
CA PHE A 191 -1.58 23.80 -1.78
C PHE A 191 -0.76 23.07 -0.70
N THR A 192 -1.22 23.17 0.54
CA THR A 192 -0.69 22.41 1.67
C THR A 192 -1.81 21.82 2.51
N TYR A 193 -1.50 20.77 3.27
CA TYR A 193 -2.47 20.21 4.20
C TYR A 193 -2.95 21.24 5.22
N THR A 194 -2.02 21.95 5.84
CA THR A 194 -2.34 22.90 6.93
C THR A 194 -3.14 24.11 6.46
N LYS A 195 -2.87 24.61 5.27
CA LYS A 195 -3.50 25.83 4.75
C LYS A 195 -4.82 25.56 4.04
N ASP A 196 -4.92 24.44 3.33
CA ASP A 196 -5.98 24.23 2.36
C ASP A 196 -6.86 23.02 2.68
N ILE A 197 -6.25 21.83 2.97
CA ILE A 197 -6.98 20.57 3.12
C ILE A 197 -7.64 20.47 4.49
N VAL A 198 -6.88 20.68 5.57
CA VAL A 198 -7.39 20.55 6.94
C VAL A 198 -8.58 21.49 7.17
N PRO A 199 -8.50 22.80 6.87
CA PRO A 199 -9.65 23.69 7.04
C PRO A 199 -10.86 23.28 6.21
N PHE A 200 -10.66 22.77 5.00
CA PHE A 200 -11.76 22.29 4.15
C PHE A 200 -12.43 21.04 4.75
N VAL A 201 -11.63 20.07 5.23
CA VAL A 201 -12.14 18.86 5.87
C VAL A 201 -12.88 19.19 7.18
N GLU A 202 -12.32 20.06 8.03
CA GLU A 202 -12.96 20.49 9.28
C GLU A 202 -14.31 21.16 9.02
N LYS A 203 -14.40 21.98 7.97
CA LYS A 203 -15.68 22.56 7.55
C LYS A 203 -16.70 21.46 7.22
N LEU A 204 -16.34 20.46 6.41
CA LEU A 204 -17.23 19.34 6.06
C LEU A 204 -17.63 18.49 7.27
N LEU A 205 -16.74 18.37 8.28
CA LEU A 205 -17.02 17.62 9.51
C LEU A 205 -18.02 18.34 10.44
N SER A 206 -18.20 19.65 10.26
CA SER A 206 -19.10 20.51 11.04
C SER A 206 -20.51 20.65 10.45
N GLU A 207 -20.70 20.24 9.19
CA GLU A 207 -21.99 20.25 8.48
C GLU A 207 -22.83 19.00 8.82
#